data_d7776a00245c47a54bb41180749a3617
#
_entry.id   d7776a00245c47a54bb41180749a3617
#
_cell.length_a   1.000
_cell.length_b   1.000
_cell.length_c   1.000
_cell.angle_alpha   90.00
_cell.angle_beta   90.00
_cell.angle_gamma   90.00
#
_symmetry.space_group_name_H-M   'P 1'
#
loop_
_entity.id
_entity.type
_entity.pdbx_description
1 polymer ?
#
loop_
_entity_poly.entity_id
_entity_poly.type
_entity_poly.pdbx_seq_one_letter_code
_entity_poly.pdbx_strand_id
1 'polypeptide(L)'
;MPMNEQDLITRIRGLYPDADISVAGESCSFEVSVTTPAFTDMKSLQRQRSILTLFNAEIASGELHALTVKARTPEEAGQGAG
;
A
#
# COMPACT_ATOMS: atom_id res chain seq x y z
N MET A 1 -17.94 -8.65 3.80
CA MET A 1 -16.82 -9.61 3.84
C MET A 1 -15.54 -8.86 4.16
N PRO A 2 -14.70 -9.35 5.05
CA PRO A 2 -13.43 -8.68 5.32
C PRO A 2 -12.50 -8.78 4.11
N MET A 3 -11.66 -7.78 3.96
CA MET A 3 -10.66 -7.78 2.89
C MET A 3 -9.57 -8.79 3.21
N ASN A 4 -8.95 -9.34 2.17
CA ASN A 4 -7.80 -10.22 2.31
C ASN A 4 -6.59 -9.61 1.60
N GLU A 5 -5.43 -10.25 1.75
CA GLU A 5 -4.19 -9.77 1.15
C GLU A 5 -4.30 -9.60 -0.36
N GLN A 6 -4.96 -10.55 -1.02
CA GLN A 6 -5.07 -10.53 -2.47
C GLN A 6 -5.86 -9.32 -2.96
N ASP A 7 -6.90 -8.93 -2.22
CA ASP A 7 -7.69 -7.74 -2.55
C ASP A 7 -6.84 -6.48 -2.49
N LEU A 8 -6.00 -6.38 -1.45
CA LEU A 8 -5.09 -5.25 -1.29
C LEU A 8 -4.11 -5.19 -2.46
N ILE A 9 -3.47 -6.30 -2.76
CA ILE A 9 -2.49 -6.38 -3.83
C ILE A 9 -3.11 -6.04 -5.18
N THR A 10 -4.26 -6.60 -5.48
CA THR A 10 -4.95 -6.39 -6.75
C THR A 10 -5.29 -4.92 -6.96
N ARG A 11 -5.81 -4.26 -5.94
CA ARG A 11 -6.17 -2.84 -6.06
C ARG A 11 -4.93 -1.96 -6.23
N ILE A 12 -3.87 -2.22 -5.47
CA ILE A 12 -2.66 -1.42 -5.57
C ILE A 12 -2.01 -1.60 -6.94
N ARG A 13 -2.00 -2.81 -7.48
CA ARG A 13 -1.48 -3.06 -8.82
C ARG A 13 -2.31 -2.42 -9.91
N GLY A 14 -3.59 -2.20 -9.68
CA GLY A 14 -4.42 -1.45 -10.60
C GLY A 14 -3.93 -0.01 -10.79
N LEU A 15 -3.36 0.58 -9.73
CA LEU A 15 -2.81 1.93 -9.78
C LEU A 15 -1.32 1.93 -10.11
N TYR A 16 -0.57 0.97 -9.58
CA TYR A 16 0.88 0.84 -9.78
C TYR A 16 1.20 -0.57 -10.30
N PRO A 17 1.06 -0.80 -11.63
CA PRO A 17 1.21 -2.16 -12.19
C PRO A 17 2.59 -2.79 -11.98
N ASP A 18 3.63 -1.96 -11.89
CA ASP A 18 5.00 -2.44 -11.73
C ASP A 18 5.45 -2.50 -10.29
N ALA A 19 4.55 -2.28 -9.35
CA ALA A 19 4.91 -2.22 -7.94
C ALA A 19 5.25 -3.59 -7.37
N ASP A 20 6.26 -3.60 -6.51
CA ASP A 20 6.57 -4.74 -5.67
C ASP A 20 5.79 -4.53 -4.36
N ILE A 21 4.86 -5.42 -4.07
CA ILE A 21 3.91 -5.26 -2.98
C ILE A 21 4.04 -6.40 -1.98
N SER A 22 4.24 -6.06 -0.72
CA SER A 22 4.23 -7.01 0.39
C SER A 22 3.14 -6.63 1.36
N VAL A 23 2.44 -7.61 1.90
CA VAL A 23 1.37 -7.39 2.87
C VAL A 23 1.66 -8.20 4.12
N ALA A 24 1.54 -7.56 5.27
CA ALA A 24 1.64 -8.21 6.57
C ALA A 24 0.40 -7.88 7.39
N GLY A 25 0.14 -8.67 8.43
CA GLY A 25 -1.04 -8.50 9.26
C GLY A 25 -2.14 -9.45 8.86
N GLU A 26 -3.29 -9.31 9.50
CA GLU A 26 -4.41 -10.21 9.27
C GLU A 26 -5.73 -9.56 9.64
N SER A 27 -6.82 -10.18 9.21
CA SER A 27 -8.19 -9.76 9.49
C SER A 27 -8.48 -8.38 8.90
N CYS A 28 -8.54 -7.35 9.73
CA CYS A 28 -8.86 -6.00 9.30
C CYS A 28 -7.73 -5.01 9.59
N SER A 29 -6.56 -5.51 10.01
CA SER A 29 -5.39 -4.66 10.29
C SER A 29 -4.21 -5.13 9.47
N PHE A 30 -3.88 -4.35 8.44
CA PHE A 30 -2.84 -4.71 7.49
C PHE A 30 -1.74 -3.65 7.41
N GLU A 31 -0.55 -4.11 7.08
CA GLU A 31 0.56 -3.24 6.72
C GLU A 31 0.97 -3.60 5.30
N VAL A 32 0.98 -2.62 4.41
CA VAL A 32 1.41 -2.83 3.03
C VAL A 32 2.71 -2.10 2.78
N SER A 33 3.63 -2.78 2.11
CA SER A 33 4.88 -2.18 1.63
C SER A 33 4.83 -2.16 0.12
N VAL A 34 4.93 -0.97 -0.47
CA VAL A 34 4.83 -0.79 -1.91
C VAL A 34 6.10 -0.12 -2.40
N THR A 35 6.79 -0.77 -3.32
CA THR A 35 8.01 -0.26 -3.92
C THR A 35 7.80 -0.10 -5.41
N THR A 36 7.94 1.12 -5.91
CA THR A 36 7.77 1.39 -7.34
C THR A 36 8.52 2.67 -7.73
N PRO A 37 9.11 2.71 -8.95
CA PRO A 37 9.72 3.93 -9.48
C PRO A 37 8.71 5.09 -9.64
N ALA A 38 7.41 4.79 -9.70
CA ALA A 38 6.38 5.80 -9.83
C ALA A 38 6.36 6.79 -8.68
N PHE A 39 6.94 6.43 -7.54
CA PHE A 39 7.01 7.31 -6.36
C PHE A 39 8.15 8.33 -6.42
N THR A 40 9.01 8.29 -7.43
CA THR A 40 10.23 9.10 -7.49
C THR A 40 9.99 10.60 -7.28
N ASP A 41 8.94 11.13 -7.91
CA ASP A 41 8.63 12.56 -7.81
C ASP A 41 7.53 12.87 -6.80
N MET A 42 7.17 11.90 -5.98
CA MET A 42 6.09 12.04 -5.01
C MET A 42 6.63 12.15 -3.60
N LYS A 43 6.05 13.07 -2.83
CA LYS A 43 6.35 13.18 -1.41
C LYS A 43 5.69 12.02 -0.65
N SER A 44 6.25 11.71 0.50
CA SER A 44 5.77 10.61 1.35
C SER A 44 4.27 10.64 1.58
N LEU A 45 3.74 11.83 1.90
CA LEU A 45 2.31 12.00 2.14
C LEU A 45 1.47 11.72 0.90
N GLN A 46 1.94 12.14 -0.27
CA GLN A 46 1.24 11.90 -1.54
C GLN A 46 1.20 10.41 -1.86
N ARG A 47 2.30 9.70 -1.62
CA ARG A 47 2.38 8.25 -1.83
C ARG A 47 1.34 7.52 -0.97
N GLN A 48 1.31 7.84 0.31
CA GLN A 48 0.37 7.24 1.24
C GLN A 48 -1.07 7.52 0.85
N ARG A 49 -1.37 8.76 0.50
CA ARG A 49 -2.73 9.15 0.12
C ARG A 49 -3.20 8.45 -1.14
N SER A 50 -2.32 8.28 -2.12
CA SER A 50 -2.69 7.61 -3.37
C SER A 50 -3.15 6.18 -3.11
N ILE A 51 -2.51 5.51 -2.16
CA ILE A 51 -2.86 4.13 -1.80
C ILE A 51 -4.08 4.10 -0.88
N LEU A 52 -4.11 4.92 0.16
CA LEU A 52 -5.24 4.94 1.09
C LEU A 52 -6.56 5.28 0.41
N THR A 53 -6.54 6.14 -0.60
CA THR A 53 -7.73 6.50 -1.35
C THR A 53 -8.40 5.29 -2.00
N LEU A 54 -7.62 4.29 -2.38
CA LEU A 54 -8.16 3.06 -2.96
C LEU A 54 -9.04 2.29 -2.00
N PHE A 55 -8.90 2.53 -0.70
CA PHE A 55 -9.58 1.77 0.35
C PHE A 55 -10.51 2.62 1.20
N ASN A 56 -10.86 3.82 0.76
CA ASN A 56 -11.72 4.72 1.52
C ASN A 56 -13.03 4.08 1.94
N ALA A 57 -13.68 3.35 1.04
CA ALA A 57 -14.96 2.72 1.34
C ALA A 57 -14.82 1.67 2.44
N GLU A 58 -13.78 0.85 2.36
CA GLU A 58 -13.54 -0.22 3.34
C GLU A 58 -13.10 0.31 4.69
N ILE A 59 -12.35 1.39 4.70
CA ILE A 59 -11.96 2.05 5.95
C ILE A 59 -13.19 2.68 6.60
N ALA A 60 -14.06 3.33 5.81
CA ALA A 60 -15.26 3.95 6.33
C ALA A 60 -16.27 2.92 6.85
N SER A 61 -16.37 1.76 6.22
CA SER A 61 -17.30 0.71 6.63
C SER A 61 -16.81 -0.13 7.80
N GLY A 62 -15.52 -0.06 8.10
CA GLY A 62 -14.89 -0.90 9.13
C GLY A 62 -14.40 -2.25 8.64
N GLU A 63 -14.58 -2.57 7.37
CA GLU A 63 -14.01 -3.80 6.80
C GLU A 63 -12.49 -3.80 6.90
N LEU A 64 -11.89 -2.61 6.81
CA LEU A 64 -10.46 -2.41 6.97
C LEU A 64 -10.25 -1.47 8.14
N HIS A 65 -9.90 -2.01 9.30
CA HIS A 65 -9.83 -1.28 10.54
C HIS A 65 -8.62 -0.36 10.62
N ALA A 66 -7.48 -0.87 10.17
CA ALA A 66 -6.24 -0.11 10.14
C ALA A 66 -5.43 -0.53 8.92
N LEU A 67 -4.88 0.44 8.24
CA LEU A 67 -3.99 0.21 7.10
C LEU A 67 -2.76 1.09 7.25
N THR A 68 -1.62 0.46 7.45
CA THR A 68 -0.34 1.14 7.47
C THR A 68 0.30 1.01 6.10
N VAL A 69 0.72 2.12 5.52
CA VAL A 69 1.31 2.13 4.19
C VAL A 69 2.77 2.55 4.28
N LYS A 70 3.65 1.71 3.73
CA LYS A 70 5.06 2.03 3.53
C LYS A 70 5.31 2.11 2.03
N ALA A 71 5.64 3.28 1.55
CA ALA A 71 5.78 3.55 0.11
C ALA A 71 7.19 4.05 -0.18
N ARG A 72 7.91 3.34 -1.05
CA ARG A 72 9.30 3.63 -1.36
C ARG A 72 9.58 3.51 -2.84
N THR A 73 10.62 4.23 -3.30
CA THR A 73 11.21 3.94 -4.60
C THR A 73 12.16 2.75 -4.45
N PRO A 74 12.52 2.07 -5.55
CA PRO A 74 13.50 0.99 -5.48
C PRO A 74 14.83 1.42 -4.91
N GLU A 75 15.25 2.66 -5.17
CA GLU A 75 16.49 3.20 -4.62
C GLU A 75 16.41 3.35 -3.11
N GLU A 76 15.30 3.86 -2.61
CA GLU A 76 15.08 4.02 -1.17
C GLU A 76 15.03 2.66 -0.47
N ALA A 77 14.40 1.69 -1.09
CA ALA A 77 14.30 0.34 -0.54
C ALA A 77 15.68 -0.33 -0.48
N GLY A 78 16.49 -0.15 -1.51
CA GLY A 78 17.84 -0.67 -1.54
C GLY A 78 18.74 -0.05 -0.47
N GLN A 79 18.63 1.24 -0.28
CA GLN A 79 19.38 1.94 0.76
C GLN A 79 18.92 1.53 2.15
N GLY A 80 17.63 1.38 2.33
CA GLY A 80 17.06 0.99 3.61
C GLY A 80 17.42 -0.42 4.02
N ALA A 81 17.77 -1.27 3.06
CA ALA A 81 18.14 -2.66 3.32
C ALA A 81 19.61 -2.79 3.74
N GLY A 82 20.39 -1.76 3.52
CA GLY A 82 21.82 -1.75 3.85
C GLY A 82 22.11 -1.67 5.33
#